data_3df203a3c4705b94deb3e97814d4b836
#
_entry.id   3df203a3c4705b94deb3e97814d4b836
#
_cell.length_a   1.000
_cell.length_b   1.000
_cell.length_c   1.000
_cell.angle_alpha   90.00
_cell.angle_beta   90.00
_cell.angle_gamma   90.00
#
_symmetry.space_group_name_H-M   'P 1'
#
loop_
_entity.id
_entity.type
_entity.pdbx_description
1 polymer ?
#
loop_
_entity_poly.entity_id
_entity_poly.type
_entity_poly.pdbx_seq_one_letter_code
_entity_poly.pdbx_strand_id
1 'polypeptide(L)'
;MRRSNRWREYCETTFNSLNANIHNWGKKEFYRPLTRIFYMGVFDCGTPNHTGFISQTAYNNKLEGNKTVHDHYLSPQFIGRMILDNPDKYLSDFNVFRDLFWKSCGTVVVTAEENIKLSKLTENNDNYYKVFVPTDKKYEHVGINLFARPNKKQKWKGVDVVEASTTDLYFPDDLIEYEKDYLVIGQKQPVML
;
A
#
# COMPACT_ATOMS: atom_id res chain seq x y z
N MET A 1 13.16 15.89 17.64
CA MET A 1 13.43 14.74 16.73
C MET A 1 13.04 15.12 15.30
N ARG A 2 13.91 14.99 14.30
CA ARG A 2 13.60 15.39 12.93
C ARG A 2 12.60 14.37 12.35
N ARG A 3 11.48 14.81 11.79
CA ARG A 3 10.44 13.98 11.12
C ARG A 3 11.02 12.97 10.11
N SER A 4 12.22 13.22 9.58
CA SER A 4 12.88 12.39 8.56
C SER A 4 13.34 11.00 9.02
N ASN A 5 13.42 10.74 10.33
CA ASN A 5 13.92 9.46 10.87
C ASN A 5 12.82 8.61 11.53
N ARG A 6 11.63 9.16 11.70
CA ARG A 6 10.53 8.47 12.39
C ARG A 6 10.21 7.11 11.75
N TRP A 7 10.22 7.01 10.44
CA TRP A 7 9.95 5.76 9.75
C TRP A 7 10.92 4.63 10.11
N ARG A 8 12.18 4.96 10.41
CA ARG A 8 13.18 3.94 10.79
C ARG A 8 12.85 3.30 12.13
N GLU A 9 12.42 4.09 13.10
CA GLU A 9 11.99 3.61 14.41
C GLU A 9 10.75 2.73 14.29
N TYR A 10 9.77 3.14 13.49
CA TYR A 10 8.58 2.32 13.21
C TYR A 10 8.94 1.03 12.47
N CYS A 11 9.87 1.09 11.52
CA CYS A 11 10.37 -0.08 10.81
C CYS A 11 11.01 -1.10 11.76
N GLU A 12 11.92 -0.63 12.62
CA GLU A 12 12.62 -1.48 13.60
C GLU A 12 11.66 -2.07 14.63
N THR A 13 10.78 -1.24 15.18
CA THR A 13 9.74 -1.68 16.13
C THR A 13 8.80 -2.71 15.50
N THR A 14 8.39 -2.50 14.25
CA THR A 14 7.53 -3.43 13.53
C THR A 14 8.24 -4.76 13.29
N PHE A 15 9.49 -4.72 12.83
CA PHE A 15 10.31 -5.91 12.62
C PHE A 15 10.45 -6.75 13.90
N ASN A 16 10.84 -6.12 15.01
CA ASN A 16 11.00 -6.78 16.29
C ASN A 16 9.68 -7.37 16.80
N SER A 17 8.57 -6.62 16.63
CA SER A 17 7.26 -7.09 17.06
C SER A 17 6.77 -8.29 16.26
N LEU A 18 7.02 -8.34 14.94
CA LEU A 18 6.66 -9.47 14.10
C LEU A 18 7.51 -10.69 14.45
N ASN A 19 8.83 -10.53 14.58
CA ASN A 19 9.73 -11.62 14.96
C ASN A 19 9.36 -12.24 16.32
N ALA A 20 9.05 -11.41 17.30
CA ALA A 20 8.66 -11.89 18.63
C ALA A 20 7.36 -12.71 18.62
N ASN A 21 6.50 -12.50 17.63
CA ASN A 21 5.16 -13.08 17.57
C ASN A 21 4.94 -14.08 16.43
N ILE A 22 5.93 -14.31 15.57
CA ILE A 22 5.78 -15.14 14.37
C ILE A 22 5.35 -16.58 14.70
N HIS A 23 5.76 -17.12 15.84
CA HIS A 23 5.37 -18.46 16.31
C HIS A 23 3.84 -18.60 16.53
N ASN A 24 3.11 -17.52 16.57
CA ASN A 24 1.64 -17.50 16.63
C ASN A 24 0.97 -17.45 15.24
N TRP A 25 1.74 -17.23 14.17
CA TRP A 25 1.21 -17.29 12.81
C TRP A 25 0.72 -18.71 12.52
N GLY A 26 -0.43 -18.85 11.87
CA GLY A 26 -1.13 -20.14 11.71
C GLY A 26 -2.25 -20.36 12.71
N LYS A 27 -2.29 -19.63 13.82
CA LYS A 27 -3.44 -19.63 14.74
C LYS A 27 -4.45 -18.57 14.30
N LYS A 28 -5.69 -18.96 14.04
CA LYS A 28 -6.74 -18.10 13.45
C LYS A 28 -6.93 -16.78 14.20
N GLU A 29 -6.89 -16.81 15.52
CA GLU A 29 -7.05 -15.67 16.41
C GLU A 29 -5.93 -14.63 16.28
N PHE A 30 -4.75 -15.01 15.75
CA PHE A 30 -3.60 -14.12 15.58
C PHE A 30 -3.49 -13.53 14.15
N TYR A 31 -4.24 -14.01 13.17
CA TYR A 31 -4.15 -13.51 11.80
C TYR A 31 -4.36 -12.00 11.72
N ARG A 32 -5.44 -11.50 12.28
CA ARG A 32 -5.74 -10.07 12.26
C ARG A 32 -4.77 -9.24 13.12
N PRO A 33 -4.47 -9.61 14.37
CA PRO A 33 -3.47 -8.91 15.17
C PRO A 33 -2.10 -8.79 14.50
N LEU A 34 -1.56 -9.87 13.95
CA LEU A 34 -0.21 -9.88 13.36
C LEU A 34 -0.13 -9.07 12.07
N THR A 35 -1.07 -9.23 11.15
CA THR A 35 -1.11 -8.41 9.92
C THR A 35 -1.28 -6.92 10.26
N ARG A 36 -1.98 -6.61 11.35
CA ARG A 36 -2.17 -5.24 11.82
C ARG A 36 -0.89 -4.61 12.35
N ILE A 37 0.05 -5.37 12.90
CA ILE A 37 1.35 -4.84 13.36
C ILE A 37 2.07 -4.16 12.18
N PHE A 38 2.18 -4.82 11.04
CA PHE A 38 2.81 -4.23 9.85
C PHE A 38 2.02 -3.04 9.30
N TYR A 39 0.70 -3.20 9.17
CA TYR A 39 -0.20 -2.14 8.72
C TYR A 39 -0.04 -0.86 9.56
N MET A 40 -0.11 -0.98 10.88
CA MET A 40 0.01 0.16 11.79
C MET A 40 1.41 0.77 11.74
N GLY A 41 2.47 -0.04 11.65
CA GLY A 41 3.84 0.44 11.50
C GLY A 41 4.00 1.34 10.28
N VAL A 42 3.48 0.92 9.13
CA VAL A 42 3.50 1.70 7.88
C VAL A 42 2.62 2.94 7.98
N PHE A 43 1.43 2.83 8.56
CA PHE A 43 0.47 3.92 8.64
C PHE A 43 0.92 5.01 9.63
N ASP A 44 1.37 4.63 10.81
CA ASP A 44 1.74 5.54 11.89
C ASP A 44 3.10 6.22 11.66
N CYS A 45 3.98 5.64 10.84
CA CYS A 45 5.25 6.29 10.49
C CYS A 45 5.04 7.57 9.67
N GLY A 46 3.85 7.79 9.14
CA GLY A 46 3.49 8.89 8.27
C GLY A 46 3.70 8.54 6.79
N THR A 47 3.88 9.55 5.95
CA THR A 47 4.10 9.39 4.51
C THR A 47 5.53 9.77 4.11
N PRO A 48 6.56 9.01 4.51
CA PRO A 48 7.95 9.41 4.27
C PRO A 48 8.38 9.24 2.81
N ASN A 49 7.69 8.37 2.07
CA ASN A 49 8.02 8.03 0.70
C ASN A 49 6.94 8.50 -0.27
N HIS A 50 7.09 9.71 -0.81
CA HIS A 50 6.23 10.23 -1.87
C HIS A 50 6.70 9.70 -3.22
N THR A 51 5.89 8.92 -3.89
CA THR A 51 6.21 8.33 -5.20
C THR A 51 6.39 9.37 -6.30
N GLY A 52 5.74 10.52 -6.17
CA GLY A 52 5.69 11.55 -7.21
C GLY A 52 4.50 11.38 -8.15
N PHE A 53 3.59 10.45 -7.85
CA PHE A 53 2.37 10.22 -8.62
C PHE A 53 1.16 10.90 -7.98
N ILE A 54 0.20 11.28 -8.83
CA ILE A 54 -1.03 11.96 -8.45
C ILE A 54 -2.15 11.54 -9.43
N SER A 55 -3.38 11.41 -8.95
CA SER A 55 -4.51 11.28 -9.87
C SER A 55 -4.78 12.59 -10.61
N GLN A 56 -5.38 12.51 -11.79
CA GLN A 56 -5.78 13.69 -12.57
C GLN A 56 -6.69 14.61 -11.75
N THR A 57 -7.69 14.05 -11.09
CA THR A 57 -8.64 14.81 -10.27
C THR A 57 -7.94 15.49 -9.08
N ALA A 58 -7.04 14.78 -8.40
CA ALA A 58 -6.28 15.36 -7.30
C ALA A 58 -5.29 16.44 -7.77
N TYR A 59 -4.74 16.32 -8.98
CA TYR A 59 -3.89 17.35 -9.57
C TYR A 59 -4.68 18.64 -9.79
N ASN A 60 -5.86 18.56 -10.41
CA ASN A 60 -6.75 19.71 -10.62
C ASN A 60 -7.13 20.34 -9.27
N ASN A 61 -7.51 19.53 -8.29
CA ASN A 61 -7.80 20.00 -6.94
C ASN A 61 -6.62 20.77 -6.32
N LYS A 62 -5.39 20.33 -6.52
CA LYS A 62 -4.21 21.06 -6.01
C LYS A 62 -3.97 22.39 -6.70
N LEU A 63 -4.27 22.50 -7.99
CA LEU A 63 -4.19 23.79 -8.72
C LEU A 63 -5.19 24.79 -8.16
N GLU A 64 -6.38 24.33 -7.79
CA GLU A 64 -7.47 25.13 -7.20
C GLU A 64 -7.28 25.38 -5.69
N GLY A 65 -6.29 24.76 -5.04
CA GLY A 65 -6.07 24.89 -3.60
C GLY A 65 -6.91 23.95 -2.73
N ASN A 66 -7.61 22.99 -3.34
CA ASN A 66 -8.45 22.02 -2.66
C ASN A 66 -7.61 20.93 -1.96
N LYS A 67 -8.23 20.28 -0.96
CA LYS A 67 -7.59 19.21 -0.18
C LYS A 67 -7.45 17.92 -0.99
N THR A 68 -6.34 17.24 -0.77
CA THR A 68 -6.06 15.90 -1.29
C THR A 68 -5.58 15.01 -0.16
N VAL A 69 -5.63 13.69 -0.39
CA VAL A 69 -5.16 12.67 0.56
C VAL A 69 -4.07 11.80 -0.08
N HIS A 70 -3.50 10.92 0.70
CA HIS A 70 -2.47 9.98 0.26
C HIS A 70 -3.01 8.56 0.35
N ASP A 71 -2.92 7.81 -0.75
CA ASP A 71 -3.18 6.38 -0.80
C ASP A 71 -1.86 5.62 -0.84
N HIS A 72 -1.73 4.57 -0.02
CA HIS A 72 -0.60 3.65 -0.11
C HIS A 72 -0.76 2.78 -1.35
N TYR A 73 0.16 2.90 -2.33
CA TYR A 73 0.04 2.16 -3.58
C TYR A 73 0.24 0.64 -3.38
N LEU A 74 1.09 0.23 -2.45
CA LEU A 74 1.13 -1.14 -1.95
C LEU A 74 0.16 -1.28 -0.77
N SER A 75 -0.67 -2.31 -0.76
CA SER A 75 -1.56 -2.57 0.37
C SER A 75 -0.75 -3.05 1.58
N PRO A 76 -0.63 -2.26 2.67
CA PRO A 76 0.18 -2.69 3.81
C PRO A 76 -0.37 -3.94 4.51
N GLN A 77 -1.68 -4.17 4.47
CA GLN A 77 -2.28 -5.39 5.02
C GLN A 77 -1.86 -6.63 4.23
N PHE A 78 -1.82 -6.51 2.91
CA PHE A 78 -1.45 -7.61 2.04
C PHE A 78 0.04 -7.93 2.13
N ILE A 79 0.89 -6.88 2.14
CA ILE A 79 2.32 -7.03 2.39
C ILE A 79 2.58 -7.66 3.76
N GLY A 80 1.88 -7.22 4.80
CA GLY A 80 2.02 -7.82 6.14
C GLY A 80 1.71 -9.31 6.14
N ARG A 81 0.71 -9.74 5.38
CA ARG A 81 0.38 -11.15 5.22
C ARG A 81 1.47 -11.91 4.45
N MET A 82 1.94 -11.37 3.33
CA MET A 82 3.03 -11.96 2.54
C MET A 82 4.29 -12.19 3.38
N ILE A 83 4.64 -11.21 4.24
CA ILE A 83 5.76 -11.33 5.19
C ILE A 83 5.56 -12.50 6.15
N LEU A 84 4.36 -12.61 6.73
CA LEU A 84 4.04 -13.62 7.73
C LEU A 84 3.92 -15.03 7.13
N ASP A 85 3.50 -15.15 5.87
CA ASP A 85 3.47 -16.40 5.13
C ASP A 85 4.88 -16.87 4.67
N ASN A 86 5.86 -15.93 4.63
CA ASN A 86 7.24 -16.19 4.22
C ASN A 86 8.26 -15.61 5.22
N PRO A 87 8.22 -16.00 6.50
CA PRO A 87 9.02 -15.37 7.55
C PRO A 87 10.53 -15.56 7.34
N ASP A 88 10.96 -16.72 6.84
CA ASP A 88 12.37 -17.02 6.59
C ASP A 88 12.98 -16.07 5.55
N LYS A 89 12.18 -15.54 4.63
CA LYS A 89 12.60 -14.58 3.63
C LYS A 89 12.64 -13.16 4.16
N TYR A 90 11.62 -12.75 4.88
CA TYR A 90 11.41 -11.33 5.22
C TYR A 90 11.74 -10.95 6.65
N LEU A 91 11.75 -11.92 7.57
CA LEU A 91 12.04 -11.69 8.99
C LEU A 91 13.39 -12.24 9.45
N SER A 92 14.16 -12.91 8.58
CA SER A 92 15.52 -13.35 8.88
C SER A 92 16.59 -12.26 8.66
N ASP A 93 16.34 -11.31 7.76
CA ASP A 93 17.24 -10.18 7.45
C ASP A 93 16.50 -8.84 7.57
N PHE A 94 16.93 -8.03 8.52
CA PHE A 94 16.39 -6.69 8.73
C PHE A 94 16.50 -5.78 7.51
N ASN A 95 17.52 -5.92 6.67
CA ASN A 95 17.68 -5.09 5.49
C ASN A 95 16.62 -5.40 4.43
N VAL A 96 16.31 -6.69 4.23
CA VAL A 96 15.23 -7.14 3.33
C VAL A 96 13.89 -6.59 3.82
N PHE A 97 13.60 -6.75 5.11
CA PHE A 97 12.40 -6.21 5.72
C PHE A 97 12.32 -4.68 5.59
N ARG A 98 13.40 -3.97 5.90
CA ARG A 98 13.48 -2.51 5.84
C ARG A 98 13.19 -1.97 4.44
N ASP A 99 13.73 -2.60 3.40
CA ASP A 99 13.49 -2.20 2.02
C ASP A 99 12.03 -2.38 1.63
N LEU A 100 11.41 -3.49 2.02
CA LEU A 100 9.99 -3.74 1.79
C LEU A 100 9.11 -2.77 2.59
N PHE A 101 9.44 -2.51 3.86
CA PHE A 101 8.76 -1.52 4.70
C PHE A 101 8.82 -0.11 4.08
N TRP A 102 10.00 0.31 3.62
CA TRP A 102 10.17 1.61 2.94
C TRP A 102 9.31 1.73 1.68
N LYS A 103 9.28 0.70 0.85
CA LYS A 103 8.45 0.64 -0.35
C LYS A 103 6.96 0.71 0.01
N SER A 104 6.56 0.01 1.07
CA SER A 104 5.17 0.03 1.57
C SER A 104 4.73 1.38 2.12
N CYS A 105 5.68 2.25 2.52
CA CYS A 105 5.39 3.65 2.86
C CYS A 105 5.14 4.53 1.64
N GLY A 106 5.24 3.99 0.42
CA GLY A 106 5.04 4.74 -0.82
C GLY A 106 3.59 5.17 -1.00
N THR A 107 3.39 6.44 -1.37
CA THR A 107 2.04 6.99 -1.53
C THR A 107 1.84 7.70 -2.85
N VAL A 108 0.62 7.58 -3.37
CA VAL A 108 0.07 8.33 -4.51
C VAL A 108 -0.91 9.37 -3.97
N VAL A 109 -0.90 10.56 -4.54
CA VAL A 109 -1.84 11.62 -4.15
C VAL A 109 -3.16 11.42 -4.88
N VAL A 110 -4.26 11.35 -4.14
CA VAL A 110 -5.62 11.14 -4.66
C VAL A 110 -6.61 12.09 -3.98
N THR A 111 -7.84 12.13 -4.45
CA THR A 111 -8.93 12.80 -3.72
C THR A 111 -9.48 11.90 -2.61
N ALA A 112 -10.22 12.47 -1.67
CA ALA A 112 -10.89 11.69 -0.64
C ALA A 112 -11.90 10.68 -1.23
N GLU A 113 -12.61 11.07 -2.28
CA GLU A 113 -13.58 10.23 -2.98
C GLU A 113 -12.91 9.06 -3.69
N GLU A 114 -11.79 9.32 -4.40
CA GLU A 114 -10.98 8.29 -5.03
C GLU A 114 -10.43 7.31 -3.98
N ASN A 115 -9.95 7.82 -2.84
CA ASN A 115 -9.43 6.99 -1.76
C ASN A 115 -10.51 6.06 -1.16
N ILE A 116 -11.77 6.54 -1.09
CA ILE A 116 -12.90 5.70 -0.67
C ILE A 116 -13.13 4.57 -1.69
N LYS A 117 -13.08 4.86 -2.99
CA LYS A 117 -13.21 3.81 -4.03
C LYS A 117 -12.08 2.79 -3.93
N LEU A 118 -10.83 3.25 -3.80
CA LEU A 118 -9.66 2.39 -3.63
C LEU A 118 -9.74 1.51 -2.38
N SER A 119 -10.31 2.01 -1.28
CA SER A 119 -10.47 1.23 -0.06
C SER A 119 -11.56 0.16 -0.15
N LYS A 120 -12.54 0.37 -1.02
CA LYS A 120 -13.66 -0.57 -1.16
C LYS A 120 -13.37 -1.71 -2.12
N LEU A 121 -12.66 -1.45 -3.24
CA LEU A 121 -12.31 -2.41 -4.30
C LEU A 121 -13.30 -3.59 -4.43
N THR A 122 -14.59 -3.25 -4.40
CA THR A 122 -15.68 -4.22 -4.44
C THR A 122 -16.35 -4.10 -5.78
N GLU A 123 -16.58 -5.21 -6.49
CA GLU A 123 -17.63 -5.22 -7.49
C GLU A 123 -18.98 -5.04 -6.80
N ASN A 124 -19.78 -4.15 -7.37
CA ASN A 124 -21.18 -3.98 -7.01
C ASN A 124 -21.96 -5.21 -7.54
N ASN A 125 -21.87 -6.31 -6.84
CA ASN A 125 -22.81 -7.39 -7.02
C ASN A 125 -23.49 -7.68 -5.67
N ASP A 126 -24.74 -8.04 -5.74
CA ASP A 126 -25.67 -8.20 -4.60
C ASP A 126 -25.24 -9.22 -3.53
N ASN A 127 -24.03 -9.75 -3.61
CA ASN A 127 -23.56 -10.89 -2.83
C ASN A 127 -22.47 -10.59 -1.80
N TYR A 128 -22.16 -9.33 -1.49
CA TYR A 128 -21.21 -8.93 -0.45
C TYR A 128 -19.78 -9.53 -0.54
N TYR A 129 -19.36 -9.98 -1.70
CA TYR A 129 -18.01 -10.50 -1.89
C TYR A 129 -17.05 -9.40 -2.33
N LYS A 130 -15.95 -9.24 -1.62
CA LYS A 130 -14.82 -8.44 -2.13
C LYS A 130 -14.18 -9.19 -3.28
N VAL A 131 -14.12 -8.55 -4.44
CA VAL A 131 -13.27 -9.02 -5.51
C VAL A 131 -11.85 -8.67 -5.16
N PHE A 132 -10.96 -9.65 -5.28
CA PHE A 132 -9.54 -9.37 -5.15
C PHE A 132 -9.09 -8.63 -6.42
N VAL A 133 -8.57 -7.42 -6.25
CA VAL A 133 -7.96 -6.65 -7.32
C VAL A 133 -6.46 -6.64 -7.08
N PRO A 134 -5.62 -7.11 -8.03
CA PRO A 134 -4.18 -7.03 -7.91
C PRO A 134 -3.73 -5.60 -7.62
N THR A 135 -2.72 -5.47 -6.77
CA THR A 135 -2.27 -4.16 -6.29
C THR A 135 -1.83 -3.25 -7.43
N ASP A 136 -1.23 -3.80 -8.48
CA ASP A 136 -0.81 -3.08 -9.69
C ASP A 136 -1.99 -2.63 -10.58
N LYS A 137 -3.19 -3.20 -10.40
CA LYS A 137 -4.40 -2.90 -11.17
C LYS A 137 -5.42 -2.02 -10.44
N LYS A 138 -5.19 -1.72 -9.17
CA LYS A 138 -6.22 -1.07 -8.35
C LYS A 138 -6.66 0.31 -8.85
N TYR A 139 -5.76 1.14 -9.39
CA TYR A 139 -6.10 2.46 -9.91
C TYR A 139 -6.90 2.36 -11.21
N GLU A 140 -6.46 1.50 -12.13
CA GLU A 140 -7.16 1.20 -13.37
C GLU A 140 -8.58 0.67 -13.10
N HIS A 141 -8.71 -0.28 -12.17
CA HIS A 141 -9.99 -0.89 -11.80
C HIS A 141 -11.05 0.13 -11.34
N VAL A 142 -10.63 1.17 -10.64
CA VAL A 142 -11.54 2.23 -10.17
C VAL A 142 -11.61 3.44 -11.11
N GLY A 143 -10.98 3.36 -12.29
CA GLY A 143 -11.02 4.41 -13.32
C GLY A 143 -10.20 5.65 -12.96
N ILE A 144 -9.09 5.50 -12.24
CA ILE A 144 -8.19 6.59 -11.86
C ILE A 144 -7.03 6.69 -12.85
N ASN A 145 -6.95 7.80 -13.57
CA ASN A 145 -5.81 8.15 -14.40
C ASN A 145 -4.71 8.79 -13.54
N LEU A 146 -3.48 8.32 -13.70
CA LEU A 146 -2.33 8.79 -12.96
C LEU A 146 -1.47 9.74 -13.79
N PHE A 147 -0.88 10.70 -13.11
CA PHE A 147 0.15 11.60 -13.61
C PHE A 147 1.38 11.52 -12.71
N ALA A 148 2.55 11.71 -13.32
CA ALA A 148 3.81 11.81 -12.59
C ALA A 148 4.41 13.21 -12.77
N ARG A 149 5.07 13.70 -11.74
CA ARG A 149 5.92 14.88 -11.85
C ARG A 149 7.36 14.45 -12.15
N PRO A 150 8.06 15.18 -13.04
CA PRO A 150 9.43 14.84 -13.43
C PRO A 150 10.40 14.80 -12.25
N ASN A 151 10.18 15.67 -11.26
CA ASN A 151 10.99 15.70 -10.05
C ASN A 151 10.11 15.56 -8.79
N LYS A 152 10.28 14.46 -8.07
CA LYS A 152 9.53 14.13 -6.84
C LYS A 152 9.63 15.20 -5.74
N LYS A 153 10.67 16.04 -5.74
CA LYS A 153 10.88 17.10 -4.74
C LYS A 153 10.19 18.43 -5.08
N GLN A 154 9.73 18.62 -6.32
CA GLN A 154 9.01 19.84 -6.71
C GLN A 154 7.63 19.89 -6.06
N LYS A 155 7.15 21.11 -5.80
CA LYS A 155 5.75 21.32 -5.41
C LYS A 155 4.86 21.12 -6.63
N TRP A 156 3.63 20.62 -6.43
CA TRP A 156 2.70 20.34 -7.53
C TRP A 156 2.27 21.60 -8.32
N LYS A 157 2.20 22.75 -7.66
CA LYS A 157 1.79 24.02 -8.30
C LYS A 157 2.88 24.49 -9.27
N GLY A 158 2.50 24.68 -10.53
CA GLY A 158 3.41 25.19 -11.57
C GLY A 158 4.38 24.14 -12.13
N VAL A 159 4.08 22.86 -11.97
CA VAL A 159 4.84 21.75 -12.56
C VAL A 159 4.03 21.12 -13.68
N ASP A 160 4.66 20.97 -14.84
CA ASP A 160 4.10 20.16 -15.90
C ASP A 160 4.14 18.70 -15.47
N VAL A 161 2.98 18.08 -15.42
CA VAL A 161 2.85 16.65 -15.16
C VAL A 161 2.74 15.91 -16.47
N VAL A 162 3.25 14.69 -16.49
CA VAL A 162 3.12 13.77 -17.63
C VAL A 162 2.15 12.67 -17.27
N GLU A 163 1.39 12.21 -18.24
CA GLU A 163 0.55 11.03 -18.06
C GLU A 163 1.44 9.84 -17.67
N ALA A 164 0.97 9.05 -16.73
CA ALA A 164 1.71 7.95 -16.15
C ALA A 164 0.83 6.71 -16.07
N SER A 165 1.45 5.56 -16.23
CA SER A 165 0.79 4.26 -16.03
C SER A 165 1.02 3.78 -14.59
N THR A 166 0.14 2.89 -14.12
CA THR A 166 0.36 2.15 -12.88
C THR A 166 1.64 1.31 -12.95
N THR A 167 2.03 0.87 -14.16
CA THR A 167 3.27 0.13 -14.39
C THR A 167 4.55 0.95 -14.14
N ASP A 168 4.45 2.27 -14.10
CA ASP A 168 5.57 3.15 -13.74
C ASP A 168 5.80 3.20 -12.21
N LEU A 169 4.87 2.68 -11.42
CA LEU A 169 5.04 2.42 -10.01
C LEU A 169 5.82 1.11 -9.83
N TYR A 170 6.74 1.11 -8.89
CA TYR A 170 7.50 -0.09 -8.59
C TYR A 170 6.66 -1.06 -7.74
N PHE A 171 6.42 -2.25 -8.25
CA PHE A 171 5.84 -3.37 -7.50
C PHE A 171 6.91 -4.45 -7.29
N PRO A 172 7.09 -4.97 -6.07
CA PRO A 172 7.96 -6.12 -5.84
C PRO A 172 7.49 -7.33 -6.64
N ASP A 173 8.40 -7.99 -7.37
CA ASP A 173 8.07 -9.21 -8.13
C ASP A 173 7.44 -10.28 -7.24
N ASP A 174 7.96 -10.42 -6.04
CA ASP A 174 7.43 -11.33 -5.02
C ASP A 174 5.98 -11.06 -4.64
N LEU A 175 5.57 -9.79 -4.63
CA LEU A 175 4.18 -9.42 -4.37
C LEU A 175 3.28 -9.88 -5.50
N ILE A 176 3.70 -9.65 -6.74
CA ILE A 176 2.95 -10.06 -7.92
C ILE A 176 2.79 -11.58 -7.97
N GLU A 177 3.85 -12.33 -7.69
CA GLU A 177 3.78 -13.80 -7.60
C GLU A 177 2.88 -14.26 -6.45
N TYR A 178 3.01 -13.66 -5.28
CA TYR A 178 2.18 -13.97 -4.12
C TYR A 178 0.70 -13.66 -4.40
N GLU A 179 0.40 -12.57 -5.11
CA GLU A 179 -0.96 -12.20 -5.48
C GLU A 179 -1.59 -13.18 -6.48
N LYS A 180 -0.81 -13.81 -7.36
CA LYS A 180 -1.32 -14.82 -8.31
C LYS A 180 -1.97 -16.00 -7.60
N ASP A 181 -1.42 -16.45 -6.48
CA ASP A 181 -1.98 -17.55 -5.70
C ASP A 181 -3.38 -17.20 -5.16
N TYR A 182 -3.63 -15.92 -4.84
CA TYR A 182 -4.96 -15.45 -4.44
C TYR A 182 -5.92 -15.33 -5.62
N LEU A 183 -5.43 -15.00 -6.82
CA LEU A 183 -6.25 -14.92 -8.04
C LEU A 183 -6.71 -16.31 -8.51
N VAL A 184 -5.84 -17.31 -8.38
CA VAL A 184 -6.17 -18.71 -8.74
C VAL A 184 -7.20 -19.30 -7.78
N ILE A 185 -7.13 -18.91 -6.51
CA ILE A 185 -8.14 -19.27 -5.52
C ILE A 185 -9.50 -18.62 -5.84
N GLY A 186 -9.56 -17.62 -6.76
CA GLY A 186 -10.72 -17.05 -7.49
C GLY A 186 -12.09 -17.19 -6.86
N GLN A 187 -12.12 -17.80 -5.71
CA GLN A 187 -13.27 -18.04 -4.91
C GLN A 187 -13.49 -16.80 -4.05
N LYS A 188 -14.61 -16.20 -4.29
CA LYS A 188 -15.29 -15.24 -3.44
C LYS A 188 -15.02 -15.59 -1.98
N GLN A 189 -13.97 -15.03 -1.40
CA GLN A 189 -13.73 -15.23 0.02
C GLN A 189 -14.66 -14.32 0.80
N PRO A 190 -15.44 -14.86 1.75
CA PRO A 190 -16.29 -14.04 2.59
C PRO A 190 -15.43 -13.02 3.32
N VAL A 191 -15.85 -11.76 3.30
CA VAL A 191 -15.23 -10.71 4.10
C VAL A 191 -15.38 -11.11 5.56
N MET A 192 -14.31 -11.55 6.19
CA MET A 192 -14.34 -11.66 7.65
C MET A 192 -14.33 -10.23 8.21
N LEU A 193 -15.49 -9.81 8.67
CA LEU A 193 -15.70 -8.58 9.43
C LEU A 193 -15.00 -8.67 10.79
#